data_42299c0978737aec859ed2e57fc1ccac
#
_entry.id   42299c0978737aec859ed2e57fc1ccac
#
_cell.length_a   1.000
_cell.length_b   1.000
_cell.length_c   1.000
_cell.angle_alpha   90.00
_cell.angle_beta   90.00
_cell.angle_gamma   90.00
#
_symmetry.space_group_name_H-M   'P 1'
#
loop_
_entity.id
_entity.type
_entity.pdbx_description
1 polymer ?
#
loop_
_entity_poly.entity_id
_entity_poly.type
_entity_poly.pdbx_seq_one_letter_code
_entity_poly.pdbx_strand_id
1 'polypeptide(L)'
;MRAQRPPGAAPAIAARAEALPFDDDGVDAVMACVTVHHWEPPQAGLREMRRVARGPVVVFTFDLDCLVPWQQEVLAEGLAIERPRFPTIDAIATALGGRTRIEHIPTPADCSDGFFEAFWNRPEGLLDPAVRSAQSMWVMLEPGEEQRIVDRLAAALQSGAWDAEHGHLRRQDTYDGTLRLVISEPT
;
A
#
# COMPACT_ATOMS: atom_id res chain seq x y z
N MET A 1 -5.37 6.02 -17.61
CA MET A 1 -6.19 5.05 -16.86
C MET A 1 -7.58 4.83 -17.46
N ARG A 2 -8.47 5.85 -17.66
CA ARG A 2 -9.83 5.59 -18.22
C ARG A 2 -9.81 4.94 -19.61
N ALA A 3 -8.90 5.37 -20.50
CA ALA A 3 -8.76 4.82 -21.86
C ALA A 3 -8.20 3.38 -21.91
N GLN A 4 -7.68 2.88 -20.79
CA GLN A 4 -7.09 1.54 -20.67
C GLN A 4 -8.06 0.51 -20.07
N ARG A 5 -9.29 0.91 -19.77
CA ARG A 5 -10.29 -0.01 -19.20
C ARG A 5 -10.76 -1.01 -20.25
N PRO A 6 -10.85 -2.30 -19.91
CA PRO A 6 -11.32 -3.30 -20.83
C PRO A 6 -12.79 -3.09 -21.21
N PRO A 7 -13.23 -3.54 -22.39
CA PRO A 7 -14.65 -3.55 -22.76
C PRO A 7 -15.47 -4.31 -21.72
N GLY A 8 -16.64 -3.77 -21.37
CA GLY A 8 -17.53 -4.38 -20.37
C GLY A 8 -17.19 -4.11 -18.91
N ALA A 9 -16.11 -3.38 -18.62
CA ALA A 9 -15.82 -2.93 -17.26
C ALA A 9 -16.94 -2.01 -16.73
N ALA A 10 -17.17 -2.03 -15.41
CA ALA A 10 -18.14 -1.16 -14.74
C ALA A 10 -17.95 0.32 -15.14
N PRO A 11 -19.01 1.15 -15.16
CA PRO A 11 -18.91 2.57 -15.51
C PRO A 11 -17.83 3.28 -14.68
N ALA A 12 -17.10 4.20 -15.32
CA ALA A 12 -16.10 5.04 -14.66
C ALA A 12 -16.58 6.50 -14.65
N ILE A 13 -16.80 7.03 -13.46
CA ILE A 13 -17.19 8.42 -13.23
C ILE A 13 -15.95 9.22 -12.86
N ALA A 14 -15.78 10.42 -13.45
CA ALA A 14 -14.70 11.33 -13.04
C ALA A 14 -15.18 12.15 -11.84
N ALA A 15 -14.48 12.02 -10.73
CA ALA A 15 -14.74 12.76 -9.51
C ALA A 15 -13.44 12.95 -8.73
N ARG A 16 -13.47 13.84 -7.75
CA ARG A 16 -12.47 13.95 -6.70
C ARG A 16 -12.94 13.13 -5.49
N ALA A 17 -11.99 12.58 -4.72
CA ALA A 17 -12.33 11.76 -3.56
C ALA A 17 -13.12 12.55 -2.50
N GLU A 18 -12.82 13.85 -2.36
CA GLU A 18 -13.45 14.76 -1.43
C GLU A 18 -14.80 15.34 -1.93
N ALA A 19 -15.26 14.97 -3.13
CA ALA A 19 -16.52 15.43 -3.71
C ALA A 19 -17.07 14.35 -4.66
N LEU A 20 -17.65 13.30 -4.11
CA LEU A 20 -18.22 12.20 -4.88
C LEU A 20 -19.62 12.58 -5.42
N PRO A 21 -19.91 12.30 -6.71
CA PRO A 21 -21.18 12.69 -7.36
C PRO A 21 -22.29 11.70 -7.04
N PHE A 22 -22.51 11.42 -5.77
CA PHE A 22 -23.55 10.54 -5.26
C PHE A 22 -24.26 11.23 -4.09
N ASP A 23 -25.54 10.96 -3.92
CA ASP A 23 -26.33 11.40 -2.78
C ASP A 23 -25.85 10.72 -1.48
N ASP A 24 -26.21 11.27 -0.34
CA ASP A 24 -26.04 10.63 0.96
C ASP A 24 -26.71 9.25 0.94
N ASP A 25 -26.03 8.23 1.46
CA ASP A 25 -26.50 6.85 1.45
C ASP A 25 -26.86 6.31 0.04
N GLY A 26 -26.29 6.91 -1.02
CA GLY A 26 -26.60 6.62 -2.42
C GLY A 26 -26.11 5.28 -2.94
N VAL A 27 -25.15 4.63 -2.26
CA VAL A 27 -24.57 3.34 -2.67
C VAL A 27 -24.55 2.35 -1.52
N ASP A 28 -24.59 1.04 -1.84
CA ASP A 28 -24.62 -0.02 -0.83
C ASP A 28 -23.32 -0.14 -0.02
N ALA A 29 -22.19 0.04 -0.67
CA ALA A 29 -20.84 -0.03 -0.06
C ALA A 29 -19.84 0.79 -0.88
N VAL A 30 -18.74 1.20 -0.24
CA VAL A 30 -17.64 1.91 -0.88
C VAL A 30 -16.32 1.26 -0.53
N MET A 31 -15.44 1.15 -1.51
CA MET A 31 -14.07 0.65 -1.29
C MET A 31 -13.04 1.60 -1.89
N ALA A 32 -11.99 1.89 -1.13
CA ALA A 32 -10.75 2.49 -1.62
C ALA A 32 -9.64 1.44 -1.55
N CYS A 33 -8.96 1.23 -2.67
CA CYS A 33 -7.90 0.23 -2.79
C CYS A 33 -6.58 0.93 -3.11
N VAL A 34 -5.66 0.93 -2.15
CA VAL A 34 -4.30 1.49 -2.25
C VAL A 34 -4.27 2.88 -2.92
N THR A 35 -5.13 3.80 -2.47
CA THR A 35 -5.27 5.11 -3.12
C THR A 35 -5.37 6.28 -2.13
N VAL A 36 -5.66 6.04 -0.86
CA VAL A 36 -5.93 7.10 0.13
C VAL A 36 -4.72 8.03 0.32
N HIS A 37 -3.51 7.51 0.18
CA HIS A 37 -2.26 8.27 0.25
C HIS A 37 -2.04 9.25 -0.92
N HIS A 38 -2.92 9.23 -1.92
CA HIS A 38 -2.93 10.21 -3.02
C HIS A 38 -3.96 11.32 -2.83
N TRP A 39 -4.77 11.28 -1.75
CA TRP A 39 -5.82 12.27 -1.52
C TRP A 39 -5.30 13.44 -0.68
N GLU A 40 -5.81 14.62 -0.96
CA GLU A 40 -5.36 15.85 -0.26
C GLU A 40 -6.54 16.77 0.05
N PRO A 41 -6.99 16.84 1.30
CA PRO A 41 -6.58 16.02 2.46
C PRO A 41 -7.31 14.65 2.47
N PRO A 42 -6.64 13.57 2.91
CA PRO A 42 -7.22 12.22 2.89
C PRO A 42 -8.50 12.09 3.74
N GLN A 43 -8.58 12.82 4.86
CA GLN A 43 -9.76 12.80 5.75
C GLN A 43 -11.04 13.30 5.05
N ALA A 44 -10.94 14.22 4.09
CA ALA A 44 -12.10 14.70 3.35
C ALA A 44 -12.67 13.57 2.47
N GLY A 45 -11.80 12.86 1.74
CA GLY A 45 -12.21 11.72 0.92
C GLY A 45 -12.80 10.58 1.75
N LEU A 46 -12.21 10.28 2.90
CA LEU A 46 -12.72 9.24 3.82
C LEU A 46 -14.12 9.59 4.34
N ARG A 47 -14.37 10.86 4.70
CA ARG A 47 -15.72 11.32 5.11
C ARG A 47 -16.71 11.26 3.95
N GLU A 48 -16.29 11.59 2.73
CA GLU A 48 -17.12 11.45 1.54
C GLU A 48 -17.49 9.99 1.27
N MET A 49 -16.53 9.05 1.40
CA MET A 49 -16.85 7.63 1.30
C MET A 49 -17.93 7.22 2.30
N ARG A 50 -17.84 7.72 3.56
CA ARG A 50 -18.86 7.41 4.57
C ARG A 50 -20.19 8.08 4.26
N ARG A 51 -20.21 9.31 3.77
CA ARG A 51 -21.43 10.03 3.41
C ARG A 51 -22.24 9.29 2.34
N VAL A 52 -21.60 8.83 1.29
CA VAL A 52 -22.31 8.22 0.15
C VAL A 52 -22.68 6.75 0.38
N ALA A 53 -22.06 6.07 1.36
CA ALA A 53 -22.29 4.65 1.62
C ALA A 53 -23.36 4.44 2.71
N ARG A 54 -24.46 3.75 2.40
CA ARG A 54 -25.44 3.30 3.39
C ARG A 54 -24.98 2.05 4.19
N GLY A 55 -24.03 1.31 3.68
CA GLY A 55 -23.45 0.11 4.28
C GLY A 55 -21.96 0.27 4.57
N PRO A 56 -21.18 -0.82 4.48
CA PRO A 56 -19.78 -0.79 4.85
C PRO A 56 -18.92 0.10 3.95
N VAL A 57 -17.91 0.72 4.56
CA VAL A 57 -16.79 1.35 3.87
C VAL A 57 -15.54 0.56 4.14
N VAL A 58 -14.81 0.20 3.10
CA VAL A 58 -13.58 -0.60 3.17
C VAL A 58 -12.42 0.21 2.61
N VAL A 59 -11.36 0.35 3.39
CA VAL A 59 -10.09 0.92 2.92
C VAL A 59 -9.03 -0.16 2.97
N PHE A 60 -8.53 -0.56 1.79
CA PHE A 60 -7.35 -1.40 1.66
C PHE A 60 -6.12 -0.50 1.52
N THR A 61 -5.16 -0.61 2.44
CA THR A 61 -4.01 0.28 2.54
C THR A 61 -2.79 -0.42 3.15
N PHE A 62 -1.69 0.32 3.27
CA PHE A 62 -0.46 -0.13 3.93
C PHE A 62 -0.29 0.57 5.29
N ASP A 63 0.10 -0.21 6.29
CA ASP A 63 0.68 0.26 7.54
C ASP A 63 2.21 0.16 7.43
N LEU A 64 2.87 1.23 7.02
CA LEU A 64 4.30 1.21 6.71
C LEU A 64 5.19 0.93 7.95
N ASP A 65 4.64 1.01 9.17
CA ASP A 65 5.37 0.68 10.39
C ASP A 65 5.51 -0.84 10.59
N CYS A 66 4.69 -1.63 9.89
CA CYS A 66 4.72 -3.09 9.93
C CYS A 66 5.54 -3.73 8.81
N LEU A 67 6.27 -2.96 8.01
CA LEU A 67 7.13 -3.48 6.97
C LEU A 67 8.24 -4.37 7.57
N VAL A 68 8.63 -5.43 6.88
CA VAL A 68 9.68 -6.34 7.32
C VAL A 68 11.00 -5.58 7.61
N PRO A 69 11.70 -5.88 8.71
CA PRO A 69 12.83 -5.05 9.19
C PRO A 69 13.91 -4.78 8.14
N TRP A 70 14.31 -5.79 7.35
CA TRP A 70 15.34 -5.59 6.34
C TRP A 70 14.91 -4.61 5.23
N GLN A 71 13.61 -4.57 4.88
CA GLN A 71 13.11 -3.59 3.92
C GLN A 71 13.05 -2.19 4.53
N GLN A 72 12.72 -2.08 5.82
CA GLN A 72 12.79 -0.78 6.51
C GLN A 72 14.20 -0.19 6.47
N GLU A 73 15.22 -1.03 6.62
CA GLU A 73 16.62 -0.62 6.57
C GLU A 73 17.08 -0.30 5.14
N VAL A 74 16.85 -1.23 4.21
CA VAL A 74 17.31 -1.09 2.81
C VAL A 74 16.60 0.03 2.07
N LEU A 75 15.31 0.24 2.34
CA LEU A 75 14.47 1.23 1.68
C LEU A 75 14.25 2.52 2.50
N ALA A 76 15.11 2.78 3.49
CA ALA A 76 14.93 3.88 4.43
C ALA A 76 14.73 5.24 3.75
N GLU A 77 15.49 5.52 2.69
CA GLU A 77 15.42 6.77 1.93
C GLU A 77 14.03 6.93 1.26
N GLY A 78 13.54 5.88 0.61
CA GLY A 78 12.23 5.88 -0.02
C GLY A 78 11.09 5.94 0.99
N LEU A 79 11.21 5.23 2.11
CA LEU A 79 10.22 5.26 3.19
C LEU A 79 10.12 6.64 3.85
N ALA A 80 11.22 7.38 3.93
CA ALA A 80 11.21 8.76 4.44
C ALA A 80 10.33 9.69 3.57
N ILE A 81 10.25 9.43 2.27
CA ILE A 81 9.39 10.15 1.33
C ILE A 81 7.93 9.67 1.42
N GLU A 82 7.72 8.35 1.53
CA GLU A 82 6.38 7.75 1.49
C GLU A 82 5.62 7.91 2.82
N ARG A 83 6.26 7.72 3.98
CA ARG A 83 5.59 7.76 5.30
C ARG A 83 4.70 8.99 5.53
N PRO A 84 5.12 10.23 5.21
CA PRO A 84 4.27 11.40 5.41
C PRO A 84 3.00 11.42 4.55
N ARG A 85 2.96 10.65 3.47
CA ARG A 85 1.82 10.58 2.53
C ARG A 85 0.76 9.58 2.98
N PHE A 86 1.15 8.57 3.77
CA PHE A 86 0.21 7.56 4.24
C PHE A 86 -0.45 8.02 5.56
N PRO A 87 -1.78 8.15 5.59
CA PRO A 87 -2.47 8.35 6.87
C PRO A 87 -2.32 7.09 7.73
N THR A 88 -2.17 7.27 9.02
CA THR A 88 -2.13 6.13 9.96
C THR A 88 -3.46 5.37 9.95
N ILE A 89 -3.42 4.09 10.31
CA ILE A 89 -4.61 3.25 10.41
C ILE A 89 -5.66 3.87 11.36
N ASP A 90 -5.22 4.43 12.48
CA ASP A 90 -6.09 5.12 13.44
C ASP A 90 -6.71 6.39 12.86
N ALA A 91 -5.96 7.15 12.05
CA ALA A 91 -6.49 8.34 11.38
C ALA A 91 -7.55 7.98 10.35
N ILE A 92 -7.38 6.87 9.62
CA ILE A 92 -8.37 6.33 8.69
C ILE A 92 -9.62 5.92 9.46
N ALA A 93 -9.48 5.09 10.49
CA ALA A 93 -10.59 4.62 11.31
C ALA A 93 -11.40 5.79 11.93
N THR A 94 -10.68 6.79 12.46
CA THR A 94 -11.29 8.00 13.03
C THR A 94 -12.07 8.80 11.99
N ALA A 95 -11.51 8.97 10.77
CA ALA A 95 -12.14 9.76 9.72
C ALA A 95 -13.38 9.06 9.13
N LEU A 96 -13.38 7.73 9.06
CA LEU A 96 -14.53 6.94 8.65
C LEU A 96 -15.65 6.95 9.69
N GLY A 97 -15.30 6.99 10.98
CA GLY A 97 -16.29 6.87 12.05
C GLY A 97 -16.99 5.51 12.05
N GLY A 98 -18.16 5.44 12.72
CA GLY A 98 -18.92 4.20 12.83
C GLY A 98 -18.21 3.14 13.68
N ARG A 99 -18.60 1.87 13.50
CA ARG A 99 -17.95 0.73 14.14
C ARG A 99 -16.84 0.21 13.24
N THR A 100 -15.60 0.48 13.58
CA THR A 100 -14.43 0.07 12.79
C THR A 100 -13.82 -1.22 13.29
N ARG A 101 -13.32 -2.05 12.35
CA ARG A 101 -12.44 -3.20 12.59
C ARG A 101 -11.29 -3.17 11.59
N ILE A 102 -10.15 -3.68 12.02
CA ILE A 102 -8.93 -3.74 11.22
C ILE A 102 -8.61 -5.21 11.00
N GLU A 103 -8.45 -5.60 9.74
CA GLU A 103 -8.02 -6.94 9.35
C GLU A 103 -6.62 -6.89 8.75
N HIS A 104 -5.77 -7.78 9.20
CA HIS A 104 -4.45 -8.01 8.64
C HIS A 104 -4.54 -8.93 7.43
N ILE A 105 -3.87 -8.58 6.37
CA ILE A 105 -3.83 -9.39 5.15
C ILE A 105 -2.40 -9.90 4.96
N PRO A 106 -2.11 -11.15 5.28
CA PRO A 106 -0.76 -11.68 5.11
C PRO A 106 -0.36 -11.71 3.63
N THR A 107 0.87 -11.30 3.34
CA THR A 107 1.45 -11.35 2.00
C THR A 107 2.03 -12.73 1.73
N PRO A 108 1.54 -13.48 0.71
CA PRO A 108 2.07 -14.81 0.38
C PRO A 108 3.53 -14.75 -0.10
N ALA A 109 4.27 -15.83 0.13
CA ALA A 109 5.66 -15.95 -0.31
C ALA A 109 5.83 -15.88 -1.84
N ASP A 110 4.83 -16.35 -2.57
CA ASP A 110 4.75 -16.36 -4.03
C ASP A 110 3.91 -15.22 -4.61
N CYS A 111 3.70 -14.14 -3.84
CA CYS A 111 2.93 -12.98 -4.30
C CYS A 111 3.46 -12.47 -5.63
N SER A 112 2.58 -12.44 -6.65
CA SER A 112 2.93 -12.04 -8.02
C SER A 112 2.74 -10.55 -8.28
N ASP A 113 2.19 -9.79 -7.33
CA ASP A 113 2.10 -8.34 -7.42
C ASP A 113 3.48 -7.69 -7.26
N GLY A 114 3.68 -6.52 -7.85
CA GLY A 114 4.97 -5.83 -7.91
C GLY A 114 5.20 -4.80 -6.80
N PHE A 115 4.36 -4.71 -5.74
CA PHE A 115 4.63 -3.77 -4.65
C PHE A 115 5.81 -4.23 -3.78
N PHE A 116 6.48 -3.31 -3.09
CA PHE A 116 7.76 -3.58 -2.44
C PHE A 116 7.71 -4.72 -1.40
N GLU A 117 6.64 -4.84 -0.59
CA GLU A 117 6.53 -5.92 0.39
C GLU A 117 6.32 -7.29 -0.25
N ALA A 118 5.84 -7.39 -1.49
CA ALA A 118 5.74 -8.67 -2.19
C ALA A 118 7.08 -9.44 -2.27
N PHE A 119 8.18 -8.74 -2.05
CA PHE A 119 9.55 -9.29 -2.06
C PHE A 119 10.12 -9.54 -0.66
N TRP A 120 9.28 -9.60 0.38
CA TRP A 120 9.69 -9.74 1.78
C TRP A 120 10.62 -10.93 2.07
N ASN A 121 10.51 -12.04 1.32
CA ASN A 121 11.33 -13.25 1.43
C ASN A 121 12.25 -13.51 0.23
N ARG A 122 12.22 -12.66 -0.79
CA ARG A 122 12.97 -12.81 -2.06
C ARG A 122 13.55 -11.45 -2.50
N PRO A 123 14.52 -10.95 -1.74
CA PRO A 123 15.10 -9.62 -1.94
C PRO A 123 15.69 -9.40 -3.33
N GLU A 124 16.08 -10.47 -4.03
CA GLU A 124 16.61 -10.45 -5.39
C GLU A 124 15.67 -9.76 -6.37
N GLY A 125 14.35 -9.86 -6.14
CA GLY A 125 13.35 -9.21 -6.97
C GLY A 125 13.51 -7.70 -7.04
N LEU A 126 14.00 -7.06 -5.97
CA LEU A 126 14.24 -5.62 -5.96
C LEU A 126 15.49 -5.22 -6.77
N LEU A 127 16.34 -6.17 -7.18
CA LEU A 127 17.46 -5.90 -8.09
C LEU A 127 17.00 -5.77 -9.55
N ASP A 128 15.79 -6.24 -9.90
CA ASP A 128 15.23 -6.11 -11.24
C ASP A 128 14.72 -4.66 -11.47
N PRO A 129 15.28 -3.93 -12.46
CA PRO A 129 14.83 -2.58 -12.77
C PRO A 129 13.37 -2.53 -13.25
N ALA A 130 12.82 -3.61 -13.84
CA ALA A 130 11.42 -3.67 -14.24
C ALA A 130 10.49 -3.67 -13.00
N VAL A 131 10.86 -4.37 -11.94
CA VAL A 131 10.15 -4.36 -10.65
C VAL A 131 10.19 -2.96 -10.04
N ARG A 132 11.35 -2.32 -9.98
CA ARG A 132 11.50 -0.98 -9.40
C ARG A 132 10.72 0.07 -10.16
N SER A 133 10.74 0.03 -11.49
CA SER A 133 10.02 0.99 -12.35
C SER A 133 8.49 0.94 -12.17
N ALA A 134 7.94 -0.15 -11.63
CA ALA A 134 6.52 -0.30 -11.33
C ALA A 134 6.11 0.29 -9.97
N GLN A 135 7.06 0.74 -9.15
CA GLN A 135 6.84 1.22 -7.79
C GLN A 135 7.12 2.72 -7.70
N SER A 136 6.14 3.50 -7.23
CA SER A 136 6.25 4.98 -7.17
C SER A 136 7.40 5.49 -6.31
N MET A 137 7.75 4.78 -5.25
CA MET A 137 8.82 5.15 -4.33
C MET A 137 10.16 5.40 -5.05
N TRP A 138 10.55 4.52 -5.97
CA TRP A 138 11.83 4.63 -6.68
C TRP A 138 11.92 5.87 -7.58
N VAL A 139 10.78 6.29 -8.16
CA VAL A 139 10.71 7.47 -9.02
C VAL A 139 10.88 8.78 -8.23
N MET A 140 10.61 8.74 -6.93
CA MET A 140 10.70 9.93 -6.05
C MET A 140 12.05 10.07 -5.36
N LEU A 141 12.97 9.11 -5.52
CA LEU A 141 14.31 9.18 -4.95
C LEU A 141 15.15 10.27 -5.62
N GLU A 142 16.06 10.85 -4.86
CA GLU A 142 17.05 11.77 -5.39
C GLU A 142 18.02 11.06 -6.37
N PRO A 143 18.60 11.79 -7.33
CA PRO A 143 19.52 11.20 -8.29
C PRO A 143 20.67 10.41 -7.64
N GLY A 144 20.80 9.15 -8.03
CA GLY A 144 21.84 8.23 -7.53
C GLY A 144 21.45 7.47 -6.26
N GLU A 145 20.33 7.76 -5.60
CA GLU A 145 19.89 7.00 -4.42
C GLU A 145 19.45 5.59 -4.78
N GLU A 146 18.69 5.44 -5.87
CA GLU A 146 18.30 4.12 -6.38
C GLU A 146 19.54 3.21 -6.53
N GLN A 147 20.59 3.71 -7.19
CA GLN A 147 21.80 2.91 -7.41
C GLN A 147 22.49 2.54 -6.07
N ARG A 148 22.55 3.47 -5.12
CA ARG A 148 23.13 3.18 -3.79
C ARG A 148 22.36 2.09 -3.04
N ILE A 149 21.03 2.12 -3.09
CA ILE A 149 20.16 1.12 -2.47
C ILE A 149 20.38 -0.25 -3.13
N VAL A 150 20.38 -0.28 -4.46
CA VAL A 150 20.57 -1.50 -5.24
C VAL A 150 21.96 -2.12 -4.97
N ASP A 151 23.01 -1.31 -4.97
CA ASP A 151 24.39 -1.78 -4.71
C ASP A 151 24.53 -2.34 -3.29
N ARG A 152 23.92 -1.70 -2.30
CA ARG A 152 23.89 -2.13 -0.90
C ARG A 152 23.20 -3.49 -0.75
N LEU A 153 22.03 -3.64 -1.36
CA LEU A 153 21.28 -4.90 -1.36
C LEU A 153 22.05 -6.01 -2.10
N ALA A 154 22.56 -5.72 -3.27
CA ALA A 154 23.34 -6.68 -4.07
C ALA A 154 24.58 -7.17 -3.31
N ALA A 155 25.31 -6.28 -2.63
CA ALA A 155 26.45 -6.64 -1.81
C ALA A 155 26.07 -7.52 -0.62
N ALA A 156 24.95 -7.24 0.05
CA ALA A 156 24.46 -8.06 1.16
C ALA A 156 24.06 -9.47 0.71
N LEU A 157 23.45 -9.59 -0.47
CA LEU A 157 23.10 -10.88 -1.07
C LEU A 157 24.34 -11.65 -1.51
N GLN A 158 25.26 -10.99 -2.20
CA GLN A 158 26.48 -11.62 -2.71
C GLN A 158 27.40 -12.13 -1.60
N SER A 159 27.49 -11.41 -0.48
CA SER A 159 28.28 -11.81 0.69
C SER A 159 27.59 -12.88 1.54
N GLY A 160 26.32 -13.16 1.32
CA GLY A 160 25.50 -14.03 2.17
C GLY A 160 25.05 -13.38 3.49
N ALA A 161 25.36 -12.11 3.71
CA ALA A 161 24.97 -11.38 4.93
C ALA A 161 23.46 -11.31 5.10
N TRP A 162 22.73 -11.05 4.01
CA TRP A 162 21.26 -11.04 4.05
C TRP A 162 20.71 -12.41 4.49
N ASP A 163 21.20 -13.51 3.91
CA ASP A 163 20.74 -14.85 4.25
C ASP A 163 21.15 -15.28 5.67
N ALA A 164 22.30 -14.84 6.15
CA ALA A 164 22.73 -15.10 7.52
C ALA A 164 21.77 -14.49 8.55
N GLU A 165 21.24 -13.31 8.29
CA GLU A 165 20.33 -12.58 9.20
C GLU A 165 18.87 -12.89 8.92
N HIS A 166 18.44 -12.88 7.66
CA HIS A 166 17.06 -12.91 7.23
C HIS A 166 16.65 -14.19 6.50
N GLY A 167 17.56 -15.14 6.29
CA GLY A 167 17.30 -16.37 5.54
C GLY A 167 16.17 -17.24 6.10
N HIS A 168 15.79 -17.07 7.36
CA HIS A 168 14.62 -17.71 7.96
C HIS A 168 13.32 -17.30 7.28
N LEU A 169 13.25 -16.10 6.71
CA LEU A 169 12.07 -15.59 5.97
C LEU A 169 11.79 -16.42 4.71
N ARG A 170 12.81 -16.92 4.03
CA ARG A 170 12.66 -17.71 2.80
C ARG A 170 11.88 -19.02 2.99
N ARG A 171 11.67 -19.45 4.24
CA ARG A 171 10.96 -20.70 4.60
C ARG A 171 9.55 -20.48 5.12
N GLN A 172 9.10 -19.24 5.17
CA GLN A 172 7.73 -18.89 5.59
C GLN A 172 6.82 -18.82 4.36
N ASP A 173 5.60 -19.29 4.50
CA ASP A 173 4.59 -19.27 3.43
C ASP A 173 3.92 -17.89 3.28
N THR A 174 3.84 -17.15 4.39
CA THR A 174 3.22 -15.81 4.43
C THR A 174 3.95 -14.90 5.40
N TYR A 175 3.78 -13.59 5.21
CA TYR A 175 4.25 -12.57 6.14
C TYR A 175 3.10 -11.62 6.51
N ASP A 176 2.85 -11.44 7.82
CA ASP A 176 1.92 -10.42 8.31
C ASP A 176 2.65 -9.08 8.40
N GLY A 177 2.66 -8.38 7.30
CA GLY A 177 3.38 -7.12 7.11
C GLY A 177 2.47 -5.91 7.10
N THR A 178 2.53 -5.14 6.01
CA THR A 178 1.90 -3.81 5.93
C THR A 178 0.43 -3.82 5.53
N LEU A 179 -0.09 -4.87 4.90
CA LEU A 179 -1.42 -4.86 4.30
C LEU A 179 -2.53 -4.85 5.35
N ARG A 180 -3.43 -3.88 5.27
CA ARG A 180 -4.58 -3.70 6.18
C ARG A 180 -5.87 -3.46 5.42
N LEU A 181 -6.95 -4.08 5.91
CA LEU A 181 -8.32 -3.65 5.61
C LEU A 181 -8.87 -2.91 6.83
N VAL A 182 -9.19 -1.64 6.65
CA VAL A 182 -9.96 -0.87 7.63
C VAL A 182 -11.40 -0.90 7.17
N ILE A 183 -12.26 -1.55 7.94
CA ILE A 183 -13.68 -1.76 7.61
C ILE A 183 -14.50 -0.98 8.62
N SER A 184 -15.36 -0.09 8.13
CA SER A 184 -16.27 0.71 8.94
C SER A 184 -17.71 0.36 8.59
N GLU A 185 -18.48 -0.06 9.60
CA GLU A 185 -19.91 -0.24 9.53
C GLU A 185 -20.63 1.01 10.04
N PRO A 186 -21.82 1.38 9.50
CA PRO A 186 -22.63 2.45 10.07
C PRO A 186 -23.03 2.11 11.52
N THR A 187 -23.23 3.15 12.34
CA THR A 187 -23.74 3.01 13.73
C THR A 187 -25.24 2.86 13.76
#